data_a00377ec918717ca22d2376036f67f9d
#
_entry.id   a00377ec918717ca22d2376036f67f9d
#
_cell.length_a   1.000
_cell.length_b   1.000
_cell.length_c   1.000
_cell.angle_alpha   90.00
_cell.angle_beta   90.00
_cell.angle_gamma   90.00
#
_symmetry.space_group_name_H-M   'P 1'
#
loop_
_entity.id
_entity.type
_entity.pdbx_description
1 polymer ?
#
loop_
_entity_poly.entity_id
_entity_poly.type
_entity_poly.pdbx_seq_one_letter_code
_entity_poly.pdbx_strand_id
1 'polypeptide(L)'
;MPERSSGKPYLFAIYAVNRQCFGMLKRTHQKDDAASVAIYSDCERYRYSLTRVWDDTGGKVHFVMLNPSTATEVQNDPTVERCERRARALGYGAFRVTNIFAWRDTDPKKMRAARDPVGPGNDAAILDACDWADVTVAAWGTHGEHLDRGAKVKSLLQNMDILVYHLGLSKAGHPKHPLYISYAQQPVLWSDLNGR
;
A
#
# COMPACT_ATOMS: atom_id res chain seq x y z
N MET A 1 -26.25 -16.39 -22.07
CA MET A 1 -25.31 -15.38 -21.63
C MET A 1 -26.02 -14.45 -20.70
N PRO A 2 -25.71 -14.39 -19.39
CA PRO A 2 -26.24 -13.35 -18.51
C PRO A 2 -25.25 -12.19 -18.44
N GLU A 3 -25.79 -11.00 -18.64
CA GLU A 3 -25.14 -9.69 -18.53
C GLU A 3 -24.56 -9.47 -17.12
N ARG A 4 -23.33 -8.97 -17.06
CA ARG A 4 -22.72 -8.52 -15.80
C ARG A 4 -23.28 -7.16 -15.46
N SER A 5 -24.09 -7.13 -14.42
CA SER A 5 -24.66 -5.94 -13.80
C SER A 5 -23.57 -5.07 -13.18
N SER A 6 -23.56 -3.85 -13.63
CA SER A 6 -23.05 -2.56 -13.14
C SER A 6 -22.55 -2.50 -11.68
N GLY A 7 -21.37 -1.90 -11.54
CA GLY A 7 -20.74 -1.56 -10.27
C GLY A 7 -21.63 -0.70 -9.36
N LYS A 8 -21.60 -1.04 -8.08
CA LYS A 8 -22.20 -0.25 -7.02
C LYS A 8 -21.31 0.98 -6.73
N PRO A 9 -21.87 2.19 -6.70
CA PRO A 9 -21.11 3.35 -6.24
C PRO A 9 -20.98 3.26 -4.72
N TYR A 10 -19.73 3.17 -4.21
CA TYR A 10 -19.48 3.31 -2.79
C TYR A 10 -19.74 4.76 -2.37
N LEU A 11 -20.77 4.93 -1.56
CA LEU A 11 -21.17 6.20 -0.96
C LEU A 11 -20.09 6.65 0.02
N PHE A 12 -19.42 7.77 -0.28
CA PHE A 12 -18.52 8.44 0.65
C PHE A 12 -19.32 8.93 1.85
N ALA A 13 -19.23 8.22 2.97
CA ALA A 13 -19.70 8.72 4.26
C ALA A 13 -18.68 9.73 4.79
N ILE A 14 -19.02 11.01 4.71
CA ILE A 14 -18.23 12.14 5.20
C ILE A 14 -18.41 12.21 6.70
N TYR A 15 -17.39 11.87 7.48
CA TYR A 15 -17.27 12.29 8.88
C TYR A 15 -16.41 13.54 8.96
N ALA A 16 -17.03 14.62 9.40
CA ALA A 16 -16.39 15.91 9.57
C ALA A 16 -15.45 15.90 10.80
N VAL A 17 -14.13 15.85 10.57
CA VAL A 17 -13.12 16.25 11.59
C VAL A 17 -11.94 16.95 10.90
N ASN A 18 -11.77 18.22 11.23
CA ASN A 18 -10.64 19.12 10.92
C ASN A 18 -10.30 19.41 9.44
N ARG A 19 -10.63 20.62 9.01
CA ARG A 19 -10.58 21.21 7.66
C ARG A 19 -9.19 21.38 7.01
N GLN A 20 -8.17 20.58 7.29
CA GLN A 20 -6.82 20.89 6.78
C GLN A 20 -6.17 19.88 5.81
N CYS A 21 -6.80 18.75 5.45
CA CYS A 21 -6.21 17.78 4.52
C CYS A 21 -7.26 16.93 3.80
N PHE A 22 -8.30 17.50 3.20
CA PHE A 22 -9.38 16.74 2.52
C PHE A 22 -9.26 16.66 1.00
N GLY A 23 -8.40 17.46 0.37
CA GLY A 23 -8.10 17.36 -1.05
C GLY A 23 -7.11 16.23 -1.34
N MET A 24 -7.23 15.64 -2.53
CA MET A 24 -6.23 14.71 -3.08
C MET A 24 -5.45 15.40 -4.18
N LEU A 25 -4.13 15.41 -4.05
CA LEU A 25 -3.19 15.91 -5.05
C LEU A 25 -2.59 14.71 -5.80
N LYS A 26 -2.88 14.62 -7.10
CA LYS A 26 -2.27 13.64 -8.00
C LYS A 26 -1.06 14.26 -8.69
N ARG A 27 0.09 13.60 -8.59
CA ARG A 27 1.30 13.95 -9.34
C ARG A 27 1.68 12.80 -10.27
N THR A 28 2.12 13.13 -11.48
CA THR A 28 2.53 12.18 -12.51
C THR A 28 3.93 12.50 -12.98
N HIS A 29 4.66 11.47 -13.38
CA HIS A 29 6.00 11.59 -13.95
C HIS A 29 6.29 10.39 -14.84
N GLN A 30 7.16 10.56 -15.86
CA GLN A 30 7.74 9.43 -16.57
C GLN A 30 9.09 9.10 -15.93
N LYS A 31 9.14 7.99 -15.19
CA LYS A 31 10.35 7.53 -14.53
C LYS A 31 10.95 6.37 -15.33
N ASP A 32 12.03 6.65 -16.04
CA ASP A 32 12.69 5.68 -16.93
C ASP A 32 11.67 5.12 -17.97
N ASP A 33 11.43 3.80 -17.95
CA ASP A 33 10.44 3.12 -18.78
C ASP A 33 9.03 3.09 -18.18
N ALA A 34 8.84 3.63 -16.96
CA ALA A 34 7.60 3.49 -16.23
C ALA A 34 6.81 4.79 -16.09
N ALA A 35 5.52 4.75 -16.42
CA ALA A 35 4.58 5.78 -16.02
C ALA A 35 4.42 5.76 -14.49
N SER A 36 4.59 6.92 -13.86
CA SER A 36 4.61 7.08 -12.42
C SER A 36 3.47 7.97 -11.94
N VAL A 37 2.78 7.54 -10.88
CA VAL A 37 1.70 8.31 -10.24
C VAL A 37 1.85 8.23 -8.73
N ALA A 38 1.77 9.40 -8.06
CA ALA A 38 1.65 9.48 -6.61
C ALA A 38 0.41 10.26 -6.21
N ILE A 39 -0.28 9.78 -5.18
CA ILE A 39 -1.45 10.44 -4.58
C ILE A 39 -1.08 10.91 -3.18
N TYR A 40 -1.23 12.20 -2.97
CA TYR A 40 -0.98 12.88 -1.70
C TYR A 40 -2.26 13.53 -1.17
N SER A 41 -2.26 13.88 0.12
CA SER A 41 -3.16 14.90 0.62
C SER A 41 -2.77 16.27 0.05
N ASP A 42 -3.69 17.23 0.02
CA ASP A 42 -3.46 18.62 -0.39
C ASP A 42 -2.35 19.31 0.43
N CYS A 43 -2.23 18.97 1.71
CA CYS A 43 -1.17 19.45 2.59
C CYS A 43 0.16 18.68 2.46
N GLU A 44 0.24 17.68 1.58
CA GLU A 44 1.39 16.80 1.29
C GLU A 44 2.02 16.08 2.50
N ARG A 45 1.41 16.13 3.68
CA ARG A 45 1.87 15.37 4.85
C ARG A 45 1.60 13.90 4.76
N TYR A 46 0.63 13.50 3.92
CA TYR A 46 0.27 12.12 3.68
C TYR A 46 0.55 11.74 2.22
N ARG A 47 1.04 10.53 1.99
CA ARG A 47 1.07 9.88 0.68
C ARG A 47 0.20 8.64 0.76
N TYR A 48 -0.88 8.61 0.01
CA TYR A 48 -1.83 7.52 0.01
C TYR A 48 -1.40 6.36 -0.89
N SER A 49 -0.83 6.67 -2.07
CA SER A 49 -0.31 5.64 -2.96
C SER A 49 0.86 6.14 -3.80
N LEU A 50 1.67 5.18 -4.29
CA LEU A 50 2.70 5.39 -5.28
C LEU A 50 2.66 4.21 -6.26
N THR A 51 2.48 4.50 -7.55
CA THR A 51 2.29 3.50 -8.60
C THR A 51 3.36 3.68 -9.68
N ARG A 52 3.88 2.56 -10.22
CA ARG A 52 4.71 2.50 -11.42
C ARG A 52 4.11 1.48 -12.38
N VAL A 53 4.01 1.82 -13.65
CA VAL A 53 3.50 0.96 -14.71
C VAL A 53 4.50 1.00 -15.87
N TRP A 54 5.15 -0.12 -16.18
CA TRP A 54 6.08 -0.27 -17.31
C TRP A 54 5.51 -1.19 -18.40
N ASP A 55 4.49 -1.98 -18.07
CA ASP A 55 3.70 -2.79 -18.98
C ASP A 55 2.25 -2.82 -18.48
N ASP A 56 1.35 -2.12 -19.13
CA ASP A 56 -0.05 -2.00 -18.73
C ASP A 56 -0.88 -3.26 -19.03
N THR A 57 -0.34 -4.17 -19.85
CA THR A 57 -0.93 -5.49 -20.16
C THR A 57 -0.48 -6.58 -19.19
N GLY A 58 0.58 -6.34 -18.43
CA GLY A 58 1.12 -7.28 -17.45
C GLY A 58 0.35 -7.30 -16.13
N GLY A 59 0.62 -8.33 -15.32
CA GLY A 59 0.06 -8.45 -13.97
C GLY A 59 0.45 -7.28 -13.07
N LYS A 60 -0.35 -7.03 -12.03
CA LYS A 60 -0.20 -5.90 -11.10
C LYS A 60 -0.03 -6.39 -9.67
N VAL A 61 0.98 -5.90 -8.97
CA VAL A 61 1.22 -6.24 -7.57
C VAL A 61 1.10 -5.01 -6.67
N HIS A 62 0.42 -5.19 -5.55
CA HIS A 62 0.27 -4.18 -4.50
C HIS A 62 1.09 -4.56 -3.26
N PHE A 63 1.90 -3.63 -2.74
CA PHE A 63 2.62 -3.77 -1.48
C PHE A 63 2.01 -2.84 -0.42
N VAL A 64 1.54 -3.42 0.69
CA VAL A 64 1.08 -2.65 1.87
C VAL A 64 2.23 -2.59 2.86
N MET A 65 2.85 -1.41 2.99
CA MET A 65 4.04 -1.22 3.83
C MET A 65 3.74 -0.40 5.11
N LEU A 66 4.76 0.01 5.86
CA LEU A 66 4.61 0.71 7.14
C LEU A 66 4.14 2.16 6.95
N ASN A 67 5.04 3.03 6.48
CA ASN A 67 4.76 4.45 6.22
C ASN A 67 5.60 4.96 5.05
N PRO A 68 5.14 6.00 4.34
CA PRO A 68 5.90 6.62 3.27
C PRO A 68 7.13 7.36 3.81
N SER A 69 8.25 7.24 3.09
CA SER A 69 9.49 7.95 3.36
C SER A 69 9.77 8.99 2.27
N THR A 70 10.91 8.92 1.60
CA THR A 70 11.38 9.93 0.64
C THR A 70 10.99 9.65 -0.82
N ALA A 71 10.48 8.45 -1.12
CA ALA A 71 10.04 8.15 -2.49
C ALA A 71 8.89 9.06 -2.94
N THR A 72 8.98 9.50 -4.20
CA THR A 72 8.00 10.36 -4.87
C THR A 72 7.64 9.77 -6.24
N GLU A 73 6.81 10.48 -7.00
CA GLU A 73 6.55 10.12 -8.41
C GLU A 73 7.84 10.19 -9.26
N VAL A 74 8.84 10.98 -8.85
CA VAL A 74 10.07 11.18 -9.58
C VAL A 74 11.14 10.14 -9.25
N GLN A 75 11.25 9.75 -7.97
CA GLN A 75 12.35 8.89 -7.51
C GLN A 75 11.89 7.85 -6.48
N ASN A 76 12.61 6.73 -6.44
CA ASN A 76 12.45 5.71 -5.40
C ASN A 76 13.31 6.02 -4.17
N ASP A 77 12.84 5.60 -3.01
CA ASP A 77 13.70 5.34 -1.86
C ASP A 77 14.19 3.88 -1.87
N PRO A 78 15.10 3.46 -0.99
CA PRO A 78 15.62 2.09 -0.99
C PRO A 78 14.53 1.02 -0.85
N THR A 79 13.43 1.30 -0.17
CA THR A 79 12.34 0.33 0.03
C THR A 79 11.49 0.20 -1.23
N VAL A 80 11.09 1.32 -1.83
CA VAL A 80 10.32 1.34 -3.07
C VAL A 80 11.13 0.75 -4.21
N GLU A 81 12.44 1.02 -4.28
CA GLU A 81 13.35 0.40 -5.24
C GLU A 81 13.35 -1.14 -5.12
N ARG A 82 13.36 -1.67 -3.91
CA ARG A 82 13.28 -3.13 -3.71
C ARG A 82 11.92 -3.70 -4.12
N CYS A 83 10.84 -2.98 -3.91
CA CYS A 83 9.52 -3.38 -4.38
C CYS A 83 9.45 -3.41 -5.91
N GLU A 84 9.95 -2.37 -6.58
CA GLU A 84 10.01 -2.30 -8.05
C GLU A 84 10.81 -3.45 -8.64
N ARG A 85 12.06 -3.64 -8.18
CA ARG A 85 12.92 -4.75 -8.65
C ARG A 85 12.30 -6.11 -8.42
N ARG A 86 11.64 -6.32 -7.27
CA ARG A 86 10.93 -7.57 -6.99
C ARG A 86 9.75 -7.76 -7.94
N ALA A 87 8.92 -6.74 -8.15
CA ALA A 87 7.80 -6.81 -9.07
C ALA A 87 8.24 -7.18 -10.49
N ARG A 88 9.31 -6.54 -10.99
CA ARG A 88 9.91 -6.84 -12.30
C ARG A 88 10.47 -8.28 -12.34
N ALA A 89 11.20 -8.71 -11.31
CA ALA A 89 11.76 -10.07 -11.24
C ALA A 89 10.69 -11.17 -11.15
N LEU A 90 9.50 -10.85 -10.64
CA LEU A 90 8.35 -11.75 -10.59
C LEU A 90 7.47 -11.71 -11.85
N GLY A 91 7.83 -10.89 -12.85
CA GLY A 91 7.12 -10.80 -14.14
C GLY A 91 5.87 -9.93 -14.11
N TYR A 92 5.67 -9.08 -13.07
CA TYR A 92 4.60 -8.09 -13.08
C TYR A 92 4.91 -6.92 -14.02
N GLY A 93 3.88 -6.35 -14.64
CA GLY A 93 3.96 -5.15 -15.49
C GLY A 93 3.82 -3.83 -14.71
N ALA A 94 3.36 -3.93 -13.45
CA ALA A 94 3.14 -2.75 -12.61
C ALA A 94 3.23 -3.10 -11.12
N PHE A 95 3.54 -2.09 -10.29
CA PHE A 95 3.34 -2.18 -8.87
C PHE A 95 2.73 -0.92 -8.29
N ARG A 96 2.03 -1.08 -7.16
CA ARG A 96 1.55 0.01 -6.32
C ARG A 96 1.98 -0.22 -4.88
N VAL A 97 2.34 0.88 -4.22
CA VAL A 97 2.65 0.90 -2.80
C VAL A 97 1.59 1.74 -2.09
N THR A 98 0.99 1.19 -1.05
CA THR A 98 0.30 1.93 0.00
C THR A 98 0.98 1.65 1.34
N ASN A 99 0.52 2.31 2.39
CA ASN A 99 1.11 2.17 3.71
C ASN A 99 0.00 2.07 4.76
N ILE A 100 0.23 1.28 5.83
CA ILE A 100 -0.74 1.21 6.93
C ILE A 100 -0.85 2.56 7.68
N PHE A 101 0.20 3.39 7.64
CA PHE A 101 0.21 4.79 8.04
C PHE A 101 0.54 5.65 6.82
N ALA A 102 -0.30 6.63 6.47
CA ALA A 102 -0.04 7.50 5.32
C ALA A 102 0.89 8.67 5.64
N TRP A 103 1.17 8.95 6.92
CA TRP A 103 2.08 10.03 7.34
C TRP A 103 3.48 9.83 6.78
N ARG A 104 4.00 10.85 6.10
CA ARG A 104 5.31 10.84 5.46
C ARG A 104 6.40 11.21 6.47
N ASP A 105 7.27 10.27 6.80
CA ASP A 105 8.49 10.50 7.57
C ASP A 105 9.52 9.40 7.31
N THR A 106 10.82 9.74 7.40
CA THR A 106 11.92 8.78 7.34
C THR A 106 12.16 8.08 8.67
N ASP A 107 11.77 8.71 9.77
CA ASP A 107 11.93 8.18 11.12
C ASP A 107 10.59 7.62 11.64
N PRO A 108 10.50 6.29 11.86
CA PRO A 108 9.30 5.69 12.44
C PRO A 108 8.90 6.26 13.82
N LYS A 109 9.84 6.84 14.58
CA LYS A 109 9.53 7.48 15.87
C LYS A 109 8.74 8.77 15.65
N LYS A 110 9.12 9.58 14.66
CA LYS A 110 8.41 10.82 14.29
C LYS A 110 7.03 10.49 13.73
N MET A 111 6.92 9.46 12.88
CA MET A 111 5.61 8.98 12.39
C MET A 111 4.69 8.62 13.56
N ARG A 112 5.20 7.88 14.59
CA ARG A 112 4.39 7.50 15.76
C ARG A 112 4.01 8.69 16.65
N ALA A 113 4.80 9.74 16.68
CA ALA A 113 4.52 10.97 17.43
C ALA A 113 3.53 11.89 16.70
N ALA A 114 3.21 11.62 15.44
CA ALA A 114 2.22 12.41 14.70
C ALA A 114 0.83 12.27 15.35
N ARG A 115 0.07 13.36 15.39
CA ARG A 115 -1.29 13.38 15.96
C ARG A 115 -2.24 12.41 15.27
N ASP A 116 -2.12 12.28 13.95
CA ASP A 116 -2.86 11.32 13.13
C ASP A 116 -1.91 10.69 12.11
N PRO A 117 -1.21 9.60 12.47
CA PRO A 117 -0.28 8.95 11.55
C PRO A 117 -0.99 8.16 10.44
N VAL A 118 -2.25 7.73 10.64
CA VAL A 118 -3.02 6.98 9.65
C VAL A 118 -3.39 7.87 8.48
N GLY A 119 -3.93 9.03 8.77
CA GLY A 119 -4.42 9.99 7.79
C GLY A 119 -5.84 9.71 7.30
N PRO A 120 -6.60 10.76 6.97
CA PRO A 120 -7.96 10.65 6.48
C PRO A 120 -7.97 9.97 5.09
N GLY A 121 -8.84 8.97 4.90
CA GLY A 121 -8.97 8.27 3.63
C GLY A 121 -7.92 7.18 3.35
N ASN A 122 -6.99 6.90 4.27
CA ASN A 122 -5.94 5.90 4.04
C ASN A 122 -6.49 4.48 3.84
N ASP A 123 -7.51 4.09 4.60
CA ASP A 123 -8.14 2.77 4.46
C ASP A 123 -8.79 2.61 3.07
N ALA A 124 -9.45 3.65 2.58
CA ALA A 124 -10.02 3.66 1.23
C ALA A 124 -8.92 3.54 0.16
N ALA A 125 -7.77 4.20 0.35
CA ALA A 125 -6.65 4.10 -0.59
C ALA A 125 -6.01 2.69 -0.59
N ILE A 126 -5.97 2.01 0.56
CA ILE A 126 -5.52 0.60 0.64
C ILE A 126 -6.49 -0.30 -0.12
N LEU A 127 -7.81 -0.15 0.08
CA LEU A 127 -8.82 -0.97 -0.59
C LEU A 127 -8.84 -0.72 -2.11
N ASP A 128 -8.74 0.54 -2.56
CA ASP A 128 -8.61 0.88 -3.99
C ASP A 128 -7.37 0.21 -4.62
N ALA A 129 -6.28 0.17 -3.88
CA ALA A 129 -5.06 -0.49 -4.36
C ALA A 129 -5.19 -2.02 -4.41
N CYS A 130 -5.96 -2.63 -3.51
CA CYS A 130 -6.28 -4.05 -3.56
C CYS A 130 -7.18 -4.40 -4.75
N ASP A 131 -8.18 -3.57 -5.03
CA ASP A 131 -9.08 -3.74 -6.19
C ASP A 131 -8.33 -3.58 -7.53
N TRP A 132 -7.34 -2.69 -7.56
CA TRP A 132 -6.50 -2.46 -8.72
C TRP A 132 -5.53 -3.60 -9.03
N ALA A 133 -5.06 -4.36 -8.02
CA ALA A 133 -3.98 -5.34 -8.13
C ALA A 133 -4.49 -6.78 -8.24
N ASP A 134 -3.73 -7.63 -8.95
CA ASP A 134 -3.97 -9.07 -9.00
C ASP A 134 -3.47 -9.78 -7.73
N VAL A 135 -2.42 -9.20 -7.09
CA VAL A 135 -1.80 -9.75 -5.88
C VAL A 135 -1.52 -8.65 -4.88
N THR A 136 -1.94 -8.85 -3.62
CA THR A 136 -1.64 -7.94 -2.50
C THR A 136 -0.67 -8.59 -1.53
N VAL A 137 0.45 -7.90 -1.25
CA VAL A 137 1.53 -8.34 -0.36
C VAL A 137 1.60 -7.44 0.87
N ALA A 138 1.33 -8.01 2.05
CA ALA A 138 1.54 -7.34 3.32
C ALA A 138 3.04 -7.31 3.68
N ALA A 139 3.55 -6.14 4.05
CA ALA A 139 4.98 -5.91 4.22
C ALA A 139 5.33 -4.76 5.19
N TRP A 140 4.55 -4.52 6.25
CA TRP A 140 4.71 -3.39 7.18
C TRP A 140 5.68 -3.62 8.35
N GLY A 141 6.10 -4.87 8.60
CA GLY A 141 7.03 -5.19 9.67
C GLY A 141 6.42 -5.10 11.08
N THR A 142 7.26 -5.29 12.11
CA THR A 142 6.85 -5.30 13.52
C THR A 142 6.34 -3.95 14.02
N HIS A 143 6.73 -2.84 13.38
CA HIS A 143 6.23 -1.51 13.73
C HIS A 143 4.73 -1.31 13.43
N GLY A 144 4.07 -2.25 12.75
CA GLY A 144 2.63 -2.29 12.57
C GLY A 144 1.83 -2.51 13.87
N GLU A 145 2.49 -2.87 14.99
CA GLU A 145 1.88 -2.93 16.34
C GLU A 145 1.38 -1.56 16.82
N HIS A 146 2.01 -0.46 16.37
CA HIS A 146 1.62 0.87 16.80
C HIS A 146 0.13 1.13 16.50
N LEU A 147 -0.63 1.53 17.51
CA LEU A 147 -2.10 1.76 17.47
C LEU A 147 -2.90 0.55 17.01
N ASP A 148 -2.37 -0.67 17.15
CA ASP A 148 -2.93 -1.91 16.60
C ASP A 148 -3.18 -1.84 15.09
N ARG A 149 -2.44 -0.95 14.40
CA ARG A 149 -2.76 -0.62 13.02
C ARG A 149 -2.60 -1.81 12.08
N GLY A 150 -1.58 -2.65 12.29
CA GLY A 150 -1.38 -3.87 11.51
C GLY A 150 -2.57 -4.84 11.64
N ALA A 151 -3.08 -5.03 12.87
CA ALA A 151 -4.26 -5.86 13.14
C ALA A 151 -5.53 -5.28 12.50
N LYS A 152 -5.72 -3.94 12.58
CA LYS A 152 -6.87 -3.25 11.95
C LYS A 152 -6.86 -3.40 10.44
N VAL A 153 -5.71 -3.23 9.79
CA VAL A 153 -5.58 -3.42 8.33
C VAL A 153 -5.77 -4.90 7.97
N LYS A 154 -5.21 -5.82 8.78
CA LYS A 154 -5.45 -7.25 8.61
C LYS A 154 -6.96 -7.55 8.58
N SER A 155 -7.70 -7.08 9.58
CA SER A 155 -9.16 -7.27 9.65
C SER A 155 -9.89 -6.59 8.50
N LEU A 156 -9.46 -5.40 8.07
CA LEU A 156 -10.03 -4.69 6.92
C LEU A 156 -9.94 -5.53 5.64
N LEU A 157 -8.77 -6.13 5.38
CA LEU A 157 -8.54 -6.95 4.20
C LEU A 157 -9.32 -8.28 4.27
N GLN A 158 -9.41 -8.91 5.45
CA GLN A 158 -10.22 -10.11 5.67
C GLN A 158 -11.71 -9.87 5.41
N ASN A 159 -12.25 -8.76 5.92
CA ASN A 159 -13.66 -8.41 5.75
C ASN A 159 -14.06 -8.15 4.29
N MET A 160 -13.08 -7.90 3.43
CA MET A 160 -13.26 -7.69 1.99
C MET A 160 -12.92 -8.94 1.16
N ASP A 161 -12.69 -10.10 1.82
CA ASP A 161 -12.31 -11.37 1.18
C ASP A 161 -11.07 -11.27 0.25
N ILE A 162 -10.13 -10.33 0.58
CA ILE A 162 -8.92 -10.10 -0.21
C ILE A 162 -7.88 -11.17 0.15
N LEU A 163 -7.38 -11.88 -0.87
CA LEU A 163 -6.25 -12.80 -0.72
C LEU A 163 -4.96 -11.98 -0.49
N VAL A 164 -4.35 -12.16 0.68
CA VAL A 164 -3.15 -11.44 1.07
C VAL A 164 -1.97 -12.40 1.16
N TYR A 165 -0.84 -11.95 0.63
CA TYR A 165 0.44 -12.65 0.65
C TYR A 165 1.41 -11.92 1.59
N HIS A 166 2.53 -12.55 1.94
CA HIS A 166 3.64 -11.97 2.68
C HIS A 166 4.99 -12.49 2.17
N LEU A 167 6.08 -11.79 2.51
CA LEU A 167 7.47 -12.20 2.20
C LEU A 167 8.15 -12.91 3.39
N GLY A 168 7.37 -13.56 4.23
CA GLY A 168 7.76 -14.19 5.50
C GLY A 168 7.19 -13.44 6.70
N LEU A 169 7.04 -14.16 7.82
CA LEU A 169 6.55 -13.62 9.09
C LEU A 169 7.69 -13.51 10.11
N SER A 170 7.57 -12.55 11.02
CA SER A 170 8.40 -12.48 12.23
C SER A 170 7.95 -13.56 13.23
N LYS A 171 8.72 -13.77 14.31
CA LYS A 171 8.30 -14.68 15.39
C LYS A 171 6.96 -14.29 16.02
N ALA A 172 6.60 -13.01 15.99
CA ALA A 172 5.33 -12.48 16.49
C ALA A 172 4.23 -12.42 15.42
N GLY A 173 4.40 -13.05 14.24
CA GLY A 173 3.38 -13.11 13.19
C GLY A 173 3.25 -11.86 12.32
N HIS A 174 4.13 -10.85 12.46
CA HIS A 174 4.09 -9.66 11.60
C HIS A 174 4.72 -9.93 10.24
N PRO A 175 4.13 -9.44 9.13
CA PRO A 175 4.71 -9.57 7.80
C PRO A 175 6.01 -8.78 7.69
N LYS A 176 7.08 -9.43 7.25
CA LYS A 176 8.42 -8.84 7.18
C LYS A 176 8.48 -7.70 6.16
N HIS A 177 9.19 -6.64 6.52
CA HIS A 177 9.43 -5.49 5.65
C HIS A 177 10.39 -5.86 4.51
N PRO A 178 10.14 -5.46 3.24
CA PRO A 178 10.85 -5.96 2.07
C PRO A 178 12.33 -5.53 2.00
N LEU A 179 12.72 -4.47 2.74
CA LEU A 179 14.07 -3.91 2.71
C LEU A 179 15.17 -4.96 3.01
N TYR A 180 14.89 -5.92 3.88
CA TYR A 180 15.86 -6.90 4.36
C TYR A 180 15.59 -8.33 3.85
N ILE A 181 14.64 -8.50 2.90
CA ILE A 181 14.25 -9.81 2.39
C ILE A 181 14.94 -10.09 1.06
N SER A 182 15.55 -11.29 0.93
CA SER A 182 16.15 -11.74 -0.32
C SER A 182 15.17 -11.65 -1.50
N TYR A 183 15.64 -11.31 -2.68
CA TYR A 183 14.83 -11.34 -3.91
C TYR A 183 14.36 -12.75 -4.29
N ALA A 184 15.08 -13.80 -3.85
CA ALA A 184 14.66 -15.19 -4.06
C ALA A 184 13.39 -15.57 -3.27
N GLN A 185 13.03 -14.78 -2.23
CA GLN A 185 11.83 -15.03 -1.45
C GLN A 185 10.59 -14.69 -2.27
N GLN A 186 9.82 -15.70 -2.62
CA GLN A 186 8.51 -15.55 -3.27
C GLN A 186 7.44 -15.13 -2.26
N PRO A 187 6.42 -14.38 -2.68
CA PRO A 187 5.23 -14.15 -1.88
C PRO A 187 4.55 -15.48 -1.52
N VAL A 188 4.18 -15.64 -0.25
CA VAL A 188 3.48 -16.81 0.29
C VAL A 188 2.11 -16.36 0.78
N LEU A 189 1.07 -17.13 0.48
CA LEU A 189 -0.29 -16.83 0.94
C LEU A 189 -0.32 -16.75 2.48
N TRP A 190 -0.91 -15.70 3.01
CA TRP A 190 -1.05 -15.55 4.45
C TRP A 190 -2.28 -16.35 4.94
N SER A 191 -2.07 -17.63 5.25
CA SER A 191 -3.12 -18.58 5.59
C SER A 191 -3.99 -18.15 6.78
N ASP A 192 -3.36 -17.53 7.80
CA ASP A 192 -4.09 -17.02 8.97
C ASP A 192 -5.02 -15.84 8.66
N LEU A 193 -4.85 -15.21 7.48
CA LEU A 193 -5.77 -14.20 6.93
C LEU A 193 -6.94 -14.83 6.17
N ASN A 194 -6.69 -15.96 5.52
CA ASN A 194 -7.60 -16.58 4.56
C ASN A 194 -8.22 -17.88 5.12
N GLY A 195 -7.94 -18.21 6.40
CA GLY A 195 -8.48 -19.39 7.05
C GLY A 195 -9.96 -19.19 7.40
N ARG A 196 -10.83 -19.76 6.60
CA ARG A 196 -12.12 -20.32 6.99
C ARG A 196 -12.00 -21.83 7.05
#